data_d34263e54b13c833d0b133e1158eb465
#
_entry.id   d34263e54b13c833d0b133e1158eb465
#
_cell.length_a   1.000
_cell.length_b   1.000
_cell.length_c   1.000
_cell.angle_alpha   90.00
_cell.angle_beta   90.00
_cell.angle_gamma   90.00
#
_symmetry.space_group_name_H-M   'P 1'
#
loop_
_entity.id
_entity.type
_entity.pdbx_description
1 polymer ?
#
loop_
_entity_poly.entity_id
_entity_poly.type
_entity_poly.pdbx_seq_one_letter_code
_entity_poly.pdbx_strand_id
1 'polypeptide(L)'
;MVLPLLTSLEVRLTPRSLYLRNEKLERMIRDDGRIPVPYNVSIRNAGDGAVRIIGKKWTVCSHEDGTQVIEGDELFGSRPLLCQGQIFAFNGLQMLRLPARIQLTLLVQDEAGILYHTDPVSLKW
;
A
#
# COMPACT_ATOMS: atom_id res chain seq x y z
N MET A 1 -7.61 -4.13 21.21
CA MET A 1 -8.26 -5.30 20.58
C MET A 1 -7.55 -5.64 19.29
N VAL A 2 -7.20 -6.90 19.11
CA VAL A 2 -6.57 -7.37 17.87
C VAL A 2 -7.68 -7.78 16.89
N LEU A 3 -7.69 -7.20 15.70
CA LEU A 3 -8.65 -7.59 14.67
C LEU A 3 -8.27 -8.93 14.06
N PRO A 4 -9.25 -9.75 13.67
CA PRO A 4 -8.96 -10.99 12.95
C PRO A 4 -8.32 -10.73 11.60
N LEU A 5 -7.54 -11.71 11.14
CA LEU A 5 -6.86 -11.67 9.85
C LEU A 5 -7.80 -12.13 8.74
N LEU A 6 -7.89 -11.38 7.65
CA LEU A 6 -8.59 -11.79 6.44
C LEU A 6 -7.59 -12.31 5.42
N THR A 7 -7.67 -13.62 5.13
CA THR A 7 -6.74 -14.28 4.21
C THR A 7 -7.26 -14.39 2.78
N SER A 8 -8.56 -14.15 2.57
CA SER A 8 -9.19 -14.24 1.25
C SER A 8 -8.93 -13.04 0.34
N LEU A 9 -8.36 -11.97 0.87
CA LEU A 9 -8.00 -10.78 0.10
C LEU A 9 -6.53 -10.89 -0.31
N GLU A 10 -6.28 -10.97 -1.62
CA GLU A 10 -4.93 -11.04 -2.16
C GLU A 10 -4.40 -9.63 -2.40
N VAL A 11 -3.41 -9.24 -1.61
CA VAL A 11 -2.75 -7.94 -1.74
C VAL A 11 -1.35 -8.16 -2.31
N ARG A 12 -1.05 -7.47 -3.41
CA ARG A 12 0.27 -7.51 -4.04
C ARG A 12 0.86 -6.12 -4.10
N LEU A 13 2.08 -6.02 -3.65
CA LEU A 13 2.87 -4.80 -3.67
C LEU A 13 4.12 -5.09 -4.49
N THR A 14 4.25 -4.44 -5.65
CA THR A 14 5.34 -4.71 -6.59
C THR A 14 6.08 -3.43 -6.95
N PRO A 15 7.38 -3.53 -7.27
CA PRO A 15 8.13 -2.38 -7.74
C PRO A 15 7.68 -1.97 -9.13
N ARG A 16 7.79 -0.67 -9.42
CA ARG A 16 7.49 -0.11 -10.72
C ARG A 16 8.73 0.62 -11.23
N SER A 17 9.01 0.48 -12.53
CA SER A 17 10.09 1.22 -13.15
C SER A 17 9.68 2.68 -13.35
N LEU A 18 10.61 3.59 -13.09
CA LEU A 18 10.45 5.00 -13.44
C LEU A 18 10.92 5.22 -14.86
N TYR A 19 9.97 5.44 -15.78
CA TYR A 19 10.27 5.81 -17.16
C TYR A 19 10.33 7.33 -17.30
N LEU A 20 11.02 7.97 -16.37
CA LEU A 20 11.20 9.41 -16.41
C LEU A 20 12.52 9.73 -17.10
N ARG A 21 12.51 10.78 -17.93
CA ARG A 21 13.73 11.34 -18.46
C ARG A 21 14.57 11.88 -17.29
N ASN A 22 15.88 11.84 -17.43
CA ASN A 22 16.82 12.24 -16.38
C ASN A 22 16.50 13.61 -15.75
N GLU A 23 16.09 14.57 -16.57
CA GLU A 23 15.73 15.90 -16.07
C GLU A 23 14.56 15.90 -15.09
N LYS A 24 13.52 15.09 -15.39
CA LYS A 24 12.38 14.95 -14.47
C LYS A 24 12.77 14.23 -13.21
N LEU A 25 13.58 13.20 -13.31
CA LEU A 25 14.07 12.44 -12.15
C LEU A 25 14.90 13.35 -11.24
N GLU A 26 15.81 14.13 -11.81
CA GLU A 26 16.64 15.09 -11.06
C GLU A 26 15.81 16.11 -10.30
N ARG A 27 14.71 16.60 -10.89
CA ARG A 27 13.80 17.54 -10.22
C ARG A 27 13.04 16.90 -9.07
N MET A 28 12.85 15.59 -9.10
CA MET A 28 12.15 14.85 -8.06
C MET A 28 13.08 14.45 -6.91
N ILE A 29 14.39 14.44 -7.14
CA ILE A 29 15.36 14.17 -6.08
C ILE A 29 15.42 15.38 -5.16
N ARG A 30 15.20 15.15 -3.86
CA ARG A 30 15.25 16.22 -2.88
C ARG A 30 16.67 16.48 -2.42
N ASP A 31 16.91 17.71 -1.97
CA ASP A 31 18.21 18.12 -1.42
C ASP A 31 18.62 17.31 -0.19
N ASP A 32 17.64 16.74 0.52
CA ASP A 32 17.87 15.89 1.68
C ASP A 32 18.24 14.44 1.31
N GLY A 33 18.42 14.13 0.02
CA GLY A 33 18.82 12.81 -0.45
C GLY A 33 17.67 11.83 -0.66
N ARG A 34 16.43 12.24 -0.47
CA ARG A 34 15.27 11.40 -0.75
C ARG A 34 15.04 11.29 -2.25
N ILE A 35 14.75 10.08 -2.70
CA ILE A 35 14.47 9.78 -4.10
C ILE A 35 13.05 9.23 -4.26
N PRO A 36 12.43 9.41 -5.43
CA PRO A 36 11.12 8.84 -5.70
C PRO A 36 11.25 7.34 -5.94
N VAL A 37 10.44 6.56 -5.22
CA VAL A 37 10.40 5.10 -5.34
C VAL A 37 8.99 4.70 -5.71
N PRO A 38 8.75 4.29 -6.97
CA PRO A 38 7.42 3.97 -7.46
C PRO A 38 7.05 2.51 -7.17
N TYR A 39 5.75 2.29 -6.96
CA TYR A 39 5.21 0.96 -6.68
C TYR A 39 3.83 0.80 -7.30
N ASN A 40 3.42 -0.47 -7.46
CA ASN A 40 2.06 -0.85 -7.82
C ASN A 40 1.44 -1.64 -6.67
N VAL A 41 0.15 -1.40 -6.43
CA VAL A 41 -0.67 -2.20 -5.52
C VAL A 41 -1.81 -2.81 -6.30
N SER A 42 -2.03 -4.11 -6.11
CA SER A 42 -3.17 -4.85 -6.66
C SER A 42 -3.86 -5.59 -5.52
N ILE A 43 -5.17 -5.42 -5.42
CA ILE A 43 -5.98 -6.03 -4.37
C ILE A 43 -7.11 -6.80 -5.04
N ARG A 44 -7.14 -8.12 -4.86
CA ARG A 44 -8.14 -8.99 -5.44
C ARG A 44 -8.92 -9.69 -4.34
N ASN A 45 -10.25 -9.68 -4.44
CA ASN A 45 -11.08 -10.46 -3.53
C ASN A 45 -11.24 -11.89 -4.08
N ALA A 46 -10.53 -12.83 -3.47
CA ALA A 46 -10.59 -14.24 -3.81
C ALA A 46 -11.63 -15.01 -2.98
N GLY A 47 -12.30 -14.34 -2.04
CA GLY A 47 -13.35 -14.94 -1.20
C GLY A 47 -14.73 -14.85 -1.82
N ASP A 48 -15.69 -15.47 -1.17
CA ASP A 48 -17.08 -15.57 -1.66
C ASP A 48 -17.88 -14.30 -1.37
N GLY A 49 -17.64 -13.64 -0.25
CA GLY A 49 -18.38 -12.47 0.17
C GLY A 49 -17.73 -11.16 -0.28
N ALA A 50 -18.56 -10.12 -0.43
CA ALA A 50 -18.05 -8.80 -0.73
C ALA A 50 -17.33 -8.20 0.49
N VAL A 51 -16.26 -7.48 0.25
CA VAL A 51 -15.52 -6.75 1.28
C VAL A 51 -15.28 -5.31 0.85
N ARG A 52 -15.35 -4.41 1.82
CA ARG A 52 -15.03 -3.00 1.61
C ARG A 52 -13.70 -2.69 2.27
N ILE A 53 -12.81 -2.06 1.52
CA ILE A 53 -11.55 -1.58 2.07
C ILE A 53 -11.84 -0.21 2.67
N ILE A 54 -11.67 -0.08 3.98
CA ILE A 54 -12.03 1.13 4.72
C ILE A 54 -10.84 1.84 5.35
N GLY A 55 -9.65 1.30 5.21
CA GLY A 55 -8.46 1.93 5.75
C GLY A 55 -7.18 1.29 5.26
N LYS A 56 -6.10 2.02 5.45
CA LYS A 56 -4.75 1.59 5.11
C LYS A 56 -3.77 2.04 6.18
N LYS A 57 -2.70 1.27 6.30
CA LYS A 57 -1.56 1.61 7.14
C LYS A 57 -0.28 1.34 6.35
N TRP A 58 0.47 2.40 6.06
CA TRP A 58 1.81 2.29 5.52
C TRP A 58 2.81 2.37 6.66
N THR A 59 3.73 1.42 6.70
CA THR A 59 4.90 1.48 7.58
C THR A 59 6.12 1.66 6.69
N VAL A 60 6.79 2.78 6.87
CA VAL A 60 7.95 3.15 6.06
C VAL A 60 9.18 3.14 6.95
N CYS A 61 10.13 2.26 6.64
CA CYS A 61 11.38 2.13 7.38
C CYS A 61 12.55 2.55 6.48
N SER A 62 13.30 3.55 6.92
CA SER A 62 14.53 3.96 6.27
C SER A 62 15.67 3.84 7.26
N HIS A 63 16.84 3.42 6.80
CA HIS A 63 18.00 3.29 7.66
C HIS A 63 18.34 4.62 8.37
N GLU A 64 18.22 5.73 7.66
CA GLU A 64 18.56 7.04 8.22
C GLU A 64 17.40 7.74 8.93
N ASP A 65 16.17 7.57 8.43
CA ASP A 65 15.02 8.31 8.93
C ASP A 65 14.23 7.55 10.00
N GLY A 66 14.56 6.28 10.23
CA GLY A 66 13.81 5.43 11.16
C GLY A 66 12.49 4.95 10.58
N THR A 67 11.52 4.72 11.45
CA THR A 67 10.21 4.16 11.09
C THR A 67 9.14 5.24 11.18
N GLN A 68 8.33 5.36 10.13
CA GLN A 68 7.15 6.20 10.09
C GLN A 68 5.92 5.35 9.80
N VAL A 69 4.80 5.68 10.45
CA VAL A 69 3.51 5.03 10.23
C VAL A 69 2.55 6.08 9.69
N ILE A 70 1.94 5.78 8.53
CA ILE A 70 0.99 6.66 7.88
C ILE A 70 -0.33 5.91 7.76
N GLU A 71 -1.36 6.38 8.45
CA GLU A 71 -2.68 5.78 8.43
C GLU A 71 -3.65 6.68 7.65
N GLY A 72 -4.61 6.04 6.98
CA GLY A 72 -5.67 6.72 6.28
C GLY A 72 -6.90 5.84 6.15
N ASP A 73 -8.04 6.45 5.95
CA ASP A 73 -9.33 5.77 5.84
C ASP A 73 -9.81 5.64 4.39
N GLU A 74 -8.94 5.87 3.43
CA GLU A 74 -9.21 5.72 2.01
C GLU A 74 -8.01 5.18 1.26
N LEU A 75 -8.26 4.46 0.16
CA LEU A 75 -7.27 4.08 -0.82
C LEU A 75 -7.42 4.98 -2.04
N PHE A 76 -6.42 5.84 -2.27
CA PHE A 76 -6.39 6.70 -3.44
C PHE A 76 -7.71 7.50 -3.62
N GLY A 77 -8.24 8.03 -2.51
CA GLY A 77 -9.48 8.80 -2.50
C GLY A 77 -10.76 7.96 -2.55
N SER A 78 -10.67 6.65 -2.32
CA SER A 78 -11.80 5.73 -2.45
C SER A 78 -11.83 4.70 -1.32
N ARG A 79 -13.04 4.21 -1.02
CA ARG A 79 -13.28 3.06 -0.15
C ARG A 79 -13.89 1.95 -1.01
N PRO A 80 -13.09 1.23 -1.81
CA PRO A 80 -13.63 0.31 -2.79
C PRO A 80 -14.32 -0.88 -2.16
N LEU A 81 -15.48 -1.23 -2.73
CA LEU A 81 -16.20 -2.46 -2.43
C LEU A 81 -15.79 -3.49 -3.48
N LEU A 82 -15.24 -4.61 -3.03
CA LEU A 82 -14.82 -5.68 -3.92
C LEU A 82 -15.71 -6.89 -3.74
N CYS A 83 -16.45 -7.24 -4.79
CA CYS A 83 -17.15 -8.51 -4.88
C CYS A 83 -16.18 -9.62 -5.29
N GLN A 84 -16.61 -10.86 -5.22
CA GLN A 84 -15.78 -12.00 -5.58
C GLN A 84 -15.12 -11.83 -6.95
N GLY A 85 -13.80 -12.01 -6.99
CA GLY A 85 -13.00 -11.92 -8.21
C GLY A 85 -12.64 -10.51 -8.65
N GLN A 86 -13.22 -9.47 -8.05
CA GLN A 86 -12.92 -8.10 -8.43
C GLN A 86 -11.54 -7.66 -7.94
N ILE A 87 -10.93 -6.78 -8.72
CA ILE A 87 -9.59 -6.24 -8.46
C ILE A 87 -9.68 -4.72 -8.37
N PHE A 88 -9.04 -4.16 -7.36
CA PHE A 88 -8.74 -2.74 -7.27
C PHE A 88 -7.23 -2.58 -7.36
N ALA A 89 -6.76 -1.78 -8.29
CA ALA A 89 -5.34 -1.57 -8.50
C ALA A 89 -5.02 -0.08 -8.60
N PHE A 90 -3.90 0.30 -8.04
CA PHE A 90 -3.40 1.66 -8.13
C PHE A 90 -1.88 1.65 -8.10
N ASN A 91 -1.29 2.77 -8.51
CA ASN A 91 0.13 2.98 -8.36
C ASN A 91 0.39 4.20 -7.49
N GLY A 92 1.56 4.25 -6.91
CA GLY A 92 1.96 5.33 -6.05
C GLY A 92 3.46 5.52 -6.05
N LEU A 93 3.90 6.45 -5.23
CA LEU A 93 5.29 6.85 -5.14
C LEU A 93 5.58 7.28 -3.71
N GLN A 94 6.70 6.79 -3.18
CA GLN A 94 7.21 7.21 -1.89
C GLN A 94 8.53 7.94 -2.09
N MET A 95 8.74 9.03 -1.34
CA MET A 95 10.03 9.72 -1.31
C MET A 95 10.85 9.13 -0.16
N LEU A 96 11.91 8.41 -0.49
CA LEU A 96 12.67 7.62 0.48
C LEU A 96 14.16 7.87 0.40
N ARG A 97 14.83 7.77 1.55
CA ARG A 97 16.28 7.59 1.62
C ARG A 97 16.58 6.11 1.65
N LEU A 98 17.37 5.62 0.69
CA LEU A 98 17.73 4.22 0.59
C LEU A 98 18.92 3.88 1.49
N PRO A 99 19.02 2.69 2.05
CA PRO A 99 18.07 1.57 1.89
C PRO A 99 16.79 1.79 2.70
N ALA A 100 15.68 1.30 2.16
CA ALA A 100 14.37 1.49 2.78
C ALA A 100 13.45 0.30 2.51
N ARG A 101 12.40 0.20 3.33
CA ARG A 101 11.33 -0.79 3.18
C ARG A 101 9.99 -0.10 3.40
N ILE A 102 9.02 -0.42 2.56
CA ILE A 102 7.63 -0.04 2.80
C ILE A 102 6.80 -1.29 3.03
N GLN A 103 5.76 -1.15 3.84
CA GLN A 103 4.86 -2.22 4.21
C GLN A 103 3.45 -1.70 4.25
N LEU A 104 2.52 -2.45 3.64
CA LEU A 104 1.12 -2.06 3.56
C LEU A 104 0.25 -3.08 4.29
N THR A 105 -0.62 -2.60 5.16
CA THR A 105 -1.69 -3.36 5.79
C THR A 105 -3.01 -2.65 5.51
N LEU A 106 -4.06 -3.42 5.19
CA LEU A 106 -5.38 -2.87 4.92
C LEU A 106 -6.33 -3.21 6.06
N LEU A 107 -7.26 -2.29 6.32
CA LEU A 107 -8.42 -2.49 7.16
C LEU A 107 -9.62 -2.74 6.26
N VAL A 108 -10.33 -3.85 6.48
CA VAL A 108 -11.45 -4.25 5.63
C VAL A 108 -12.67 -4.60 6.48
N GLN A 109 -13.84 -4.46 5.87
CA GLN A 109 -15.11 -4.77 6.51
C GLN A 109 -15.91 -5.71 5.59
N ASP A 110 -16.45 -6.78 6.16
CA ASP A 110 -17.28 -7.73 5.39
C ASP A 110 -18.76 -7.28 5.36
N GLU A 111 -19.61 -8.09 4.72
CA GLU A 111 -21.03 -7.80 4.58
C GLU A 111 -21.77 -7.78 5.93
N ALA A 112 -21.27 -8.49 6.92
CA ALA A 112 -21.84 -8.52 8.27
C ALA A 112 -21.35 -7.37 9.15
N GLY A 113 -20.49 -6.50 8.60
CA GLY A 113 -19.92 -5.37 9.35
C GLY A 113 -18.71 -5.74 10.19
N ILE A 114 -18.20 -6.96 10.09
CA ILE A 114 -17.04 -7.42 10.87
C ILE A 114 -15.76 -6.82 10.26
N LEU A 115 -14.90 -6.32 11.12
CA LEU A 115 -13.63 -5.71 10.73
C LEU A 115 -12.50 -6.73 10.75
N TYR A 116 -11.64 -6.67 9.75
CA TYR A 116 -10.45 -7.50 9.60
C TYR A 116 -9.27 -6.66 9.19
N HIS A 117 -8.06 -7.17 9.40
CA HIS A 117 -6.87 -6.63 8.78
C HIS A 117 -6.27 -7.66 7.83
N THR A 118 -5.52 -7.20 6.84
CA THR A 118 -4.77 -8.08 5.93
C THR A 118 -3.37 -8.34 6.45
N ASP A 119 -2.75 -9.42 5.97
CA ASP A 119 -1.33 -9.64 6.21
C ASP A 119 -0.52 -8.49 5.59
N PRO A 120 0.52 -8.02 6.28
CA PRO A 120 1.39 -7.00 5.72
C PRO A 120 2.12 -7.50 4.47
N VAL A 121 2.15 -6.68 3.43
CA VAL A 121 2.97 -6.90 2.24
C VAL A 121 4.07 -5.86 2.20
N SER A 122 5.26 -6.25 1.75
CA SER A 122 6.46 -5.42 1.85
C SER A 122 7.21 -5.33 0.54
N LEU A 123 7.88 -4.19 0.35
CA LEU A 123 8.91 -3.99 -0.67
C LEU A 123 10.15 -3.38 -0.04
N LYS A 124 11.31 -3.81 -0.51
CA LYS A 124 12.62 -3.30 -0.09
C LYS A 124 13.37 -2.72 -1.28
N TRP A 125 14.07 -1.66 -1.03
CA TRP A 125 15.01 -1.06 -1.97
C TRP A 125 16.39 -0.88 -1.34
#